data_8472eccd950f9f88bd7f32ee20d9a8c5
#
_entry.id   8472eccd950f9f88bd7f32ee20d9a8c5
#
_cell.length_a   1.000
_cell.length_b   1.000
_cell.length_c   1.000
_cell.angle_alpha   90.00
_cell.angle_beta   90.00
_cell.angle_gamma   90.00
#
_symmetry.space_group_name_H-M   'P 1'
#
loop_
_entity.id
_entity.type
_entity.pdbx_description
1 polymer ?
#
loop_
_entity_poly.entity_id
_entity_poly.type
_entity_poly.pdbx_seq_one_letter_code
_entity_poly.pdbx_strand_id
1 'polypeptide(L)'
;VVYRFGDFLLDSATRQLLHNGTDIHLSSKGFDLLDVLLANRARAISKAELLQRLWPDTFVEEANLAGLVAEIRRALRDPVSNPVFVRTVYAFGYRFIGEVTVGESDIRSTLERARLYLVSDHGEMMLMDGANVIGRAPDATIQIDSPGVSRHHARIVVVDGQATLEDVESKNGTYLNGERIASSAPLADGSRIQLGRIVLTFRTVTATSPTATVPADTA
;
A
#
# COMPACT_ATOMS: atom_id res chain seq x y z
N VAL A 1 -10.01 -2.91 15.42
CA VAL A 1 -9.41 -4.05 14.71
C VAL A 1 -8.81 -3.54 13.41
N VAL A 2 -7.61 -4.00 13.11
CA VAL A 2 -6.95 -3.70 11.83
C VAL A 2 -6.85 -4.98 11.01
N TYR A 3 -7.30 -4.89 9.76
CA TYR A 3 -7.17 -5.96 8.76
C TYR A 3 -6.14 -5.54 7.72
N ARG A 4 -5.13 -6.40 7.46
CA ARG A 4 -4.16 -6.25 6.36
C ARG A 4 -4.42 -7.32 5.32
N PHE A 5 -4.52 -6.94 4.05
CA PHE A 5 -4.78 -7.85 2.94
C PHE A 5 -4.21 -7.28 1.64
N GLY A 6 -3.33 -8.03 0.99
CA GLY A 6 -2.53 -7.49 -0.10
C GLY A 6 -1.83 -6.20 0.33
N ASP A 7 -1.93 -5.15 -0.47
CA ASP A 7 -1.36 -3.82 -0.19
C ASP A 7 -2.33 -2.90 0.58
N PHE A 8 -3.43 -3.46 1.11
CA PHE A 8 -4.46 -2.71 1.80
C PHE A 8 -4.42 -2.89 3.31
N LEU A 9 -4.83 -1.84 4.01
CA LEU A 9 -5.08 -1.85 5.44
C LEU A 9 -6.44 -1.22 5.72
N LEU A 10 -7.33 -1.94 6.40
CA LEU A 10 -8.58 -1.39 6.91
C LEU A 10 -8.52 -1.31 8.43
N ASP A 11 -8.74 -0.13 8.99
CA ASP A 11 -8.92 0.05 10.44
C ASP A 11 -10.37 0.36 10.76
N SER A 12 -11.02 -0.59 11.45
CA SER A 12 -12.41 -0.44 11.90
C SER A 12 -12.60 0.68 12.93
N ALA A 13 -11.57 1.01 13.74
CA ALA A 13 -11.67 2.00 14.79
C ALA A 13 -11.66 3.43 14.25
N THR A 14 -10.77 3.72 13.31
CA THR A 14 -10.65 5.04 12.67
C THR A 14 -11.48 5.17 11.41
N ARG A 15 -12.09 4.06 10.93
CA ARG A 15 -12.87 3.98 9.70
C ARG A 15 -12.07 4.40 8.46
N GLN A 16 -10.81 3.98 8.39
CA GLN A 16 -9.90 4.26 7.27
C GLN A 16 -9.59 3.00 6.47
N LEU A 17 -9.56 3.18 5.15
CA LEU A 17 -9.01 2.20 4.22
C LEU A 17 -7.77 2.82 3.56
N LEU A 18 -6.62 2.18 3.73
CA LEU A 18 -5.36 2.64 3.14
C LEU A 18 -4.90 1.65 2.06
N HIS A 19 -4.31 2.16 0.99
CA HIS A 19 -3.56 1.40 0.00
C HIS A 19 -2.13 1.95 -0.06
N ASN A 20 -1.16 1.14 0.34
CA ASN A 20 0.24 1.59 0.47
C ASN A 20 0.38 2.89 1.29
N GLY A 21 -0.37 2.99 2.40
CA GLY A 21 -0.37 4.17 3.29
C GLY A 21 -1.13 5.40 2.75
N THR A 22 -1.73 5.33 1.56
CA THR A 22 -2.57 6.39 1.02
C THR A 22 -4.04 6.11 1.31
N ASP A 23 -4.77 7.09 1.83
CA ASP A 23 -6.19 6.94 2.14
C ASP A 23 -7.03 6.74 0.87
N ILE A 24 -7.91 5.74 0.91
CA ILE A 24 -8.89 5.45 -0.13
C ILE A 24 -10.28 5.71 0.40
N HIS A 25 -10.98 6.64 -0.26
CA HIS A 25 -12.33 6.97 0.13
C HIS A 25 -13.33 5.87 -0.25
N LEU A 26 -14.08 5.40 0.74
CA LEU A 26 -15.30 4.62 0.59
C LEU A 26 -16.48 5.39 1.19
N SER A 27 -17.67 5.20 0.64
CA SER A 27 -18.87 5.65 1.32
C SER A 27 -18.99 4.98 2.68
N SER A 28 -19.71 5.61 3.62
CA SER A 28 -19.91 5.05 4.97
C SER A 28 -20.44 3.61 4.92
N LYS A 29 -21.40 3.33 4.04
CA LYS A 29 -21.96 1.98 3.87
C LYS A 29 -21.03 1.02 3.11
N GLY A 30 -20.23 1.54 2.18
CA GLY A 30 -19.17 0.76 1.52
C GLY A 30 -18.11 0.29 2.53
N PHE A 31 -17.71 1.18 3.43
CA PHE A 31 -16.80 0.84 4.53
C PHE A 31 -17.41 -0.22 5.46
N ASP A 32 -18.65 -0.01 5.94
CA ASP A 32 -19.37 -0.95 6.81
C ASP A 32 -19.46 -2.35 6.16
N LEU A 33 -19.77 -2.40 4.86
CA LEU A 33 -19.84 -3.67 4.12
C LEU A 33 -18.49 -4.37 4.06
N LEU A 34 -17.42 -3.65 3.75
CA LEU A 34 -16.07 -4.24 3.67
C LEU A 34 -15.62 -4.75 5.04
N ASP A 35 -15.86 -3.99 6.12
CA ASP A 35 -15.54 -4.39 7.49
C ASP A 35 -16.31 -5.66 7.90
N VAL A 36 -17.61 -5.74 7.60
CA VAL A 36 -18.43 -6.94 7.84
C VAL A 36 -17.92 -8.15 7.07
N LEU A 37 -17.51 -7.98 5.81
CA LEU A 37 -16.96 -9.06 4.99
C LEU A 37 -15.61 -9.56 5.54
N LEU A 38 -14.72 -8.66 5.96
CA LEU A 38 -13.43 -8.99 6.58
C LEU A 38 -13.60 -9.71 7.92
N ALA A 39 -14.50 -9.22 8.78
CA ALA A 39 -14.80 -9.84 10.06
C ALA A 39 -15.36 -11.27 9.91
N ASN A 40 -16.07 -11.56 8.82
CA ASN A 40 -16.70 -12.85 8.55
C ASN A 40 -16.03 -13.63 7.40
N ARG A 41 -14.76 -13.37 7.09
CA ARG A 41 -14.02 -13.94 5.95
C ARG A 41 -14.00 -15.47 5.88
N ALA A 42 -14.21 -16.14 7.02
CA ALA A 42 -14.26 -17.60 7.07
C ALA A 42 -15.45 -18.20 6.31
N ARG A 43 -16.53 -17.43 6.08
CA ARG A 43 -17.77 -17.89 5.42
C ARG A 43 -18.31 -16.90 4.41
N ALA A 44 -19.21 -17.37 3.56
CA ALA A 44 -20.04 -16.49 2.77
C ALA A 44 -21.16 -15.88 3.64
N ILE A 45 -21.55 -14.63 3.35
CA ILE A 45 -22.64 -13.94 4.02
C ILE A 45 -23.75 -13.76 3.01
N SER A 46 -24.99 -14.11 3.41
CA SER A 46 -26.15 -13.96 2.53
C SER A 46 -26.51 -12.49 2.31
N LYS A 47 -27.15 -12.19 1.16
CA LYS A 47 -27.64 -10.84 0.87
C LYS A 47 -28.58 -10.34 1.97
N ALA A 48 -29.49 -11.19 2.44
CA ALA A 48 -30.45 -10.86 3.49
C ALA A 48 -29.72 -10.47 4.81
N GLU A 49 -28.70 -11.25 5.21
CA GLU A 49 -27.90 -10.95 6.40
C GLU A 49 -27.13 -9.65 6.24
N LEU A 50 -26.55 -9.38 5.07
CA LEU A 50 -25.85 -8.13 4.79
C LEU A 50 -26.80 -6.93 4.82
N LEU A 51 -27.97 -7.02 4.22
CA LEU A 51 -28.97 -5.97 4.24
C LEU A 51 -29.44 -5.68 5.68
N GLN A 52 -29.71 -6.70 6.47
CA GLN A 52 -30.13 -6.56 7.86
C GLN A 52 -29.02 -5.88 8.72
N ARG A 53 -27.76 -6.24 8.51
CA ARG A 53 -26.64 -5.65 9.26
C ARG A 53 -26.36 -4.20 8.89
N LEU A 54 -26.46 -3.86 7.61
CA LEU A 54 -26.14 -2.54 7.11
C LEU A 54 -27.32 -1.55 7.26
N TRP A 55 -28.55 -2.06 7.21
CA TRP A 55 -29.78 -1.27 7.33
C TRP A 55 -30.81 -1.98 8.25
N PRO A 56 -30.57 -2.02 9.57
CA PRO A 56 -31.41 -2.79 10.50
C PRO A 56 -32.86 -2.31 10.54
N ASP A 57 -33.08 -1.00 10.34
CA ASP A 57 -34.40 -0.36 10.49
C ASP A 57 -35.01 0.14 9.19
N THR A 58 -34.42 -0.24 8.04
CA THR A 58 -34.85 0.29 6.73
C THR A 58 -34.92 -0.83 5.70
N PHE A 59 -36.03 -0.92 5.00
CA PHE A 59 -36.12 -1.82 3.83
C PHE A 59 -35.34 -1.23 2.67
N VAL A 60 -34.36 -1.98 2.18
CA VAL A 60 -33.46 -1.59 1.07
C VAL A 60 -33.44 -2.69 0.03
N GLU A 61 -33.47 -2.30 -1.24
CA GLU A 61 -33.38 -3.24 -2.35
C GLU A 61 -31.98 -3.85 -2.51
N GLU A 62 -31.90 -5.09 -3.00
CA GLU A 62 -30.65 -5.79 -3.25
C GLU A 62 -29.71 -5.03 -4.22
N ALA A 63 -30.27 -4.21 -5.10
CA ALA A 63 -29.50 -3.37 -6.03
C ALA A 63 -28.53 -2.41 -5.30
N ASN A 64 -28.92 -1.88 -4.13
CA ASN A 64 -28.07 -1.02 -3.32
C ASN A 64 -26.85 -1.79 -2.79
N LEU A 65 -27.03 -3.03 -2.36
CA LEU A 65 -25.94 -3.89 -1.92
C LEU A 65 -24.97 -4.20 -3.09
N ALA A 66 -25.49 -4.46 -4.27
CA ALA A 66 -24.67 -4.68 -5.46
C ALA A 66 -23.86 -3.42 -5.84
N GLY A 67 -24.44 -2.22 -5.65
CA GLY A 67 -23.75 -0.94 -5.83
C GLY A 67 -22.56 -0.76 -4.87
N LEU A 68 -22.76 -1.09 -3.59
CA LEU A 68 -21.67 -1.04 -2.59
C LEU A 68 -20.55 -2.05 -2.91
N VAL A 69 -20.88 -3.25 -3.35
CA VAL A 69 -19.87 -4.23 -3.77
C VAL A 69 -19.10 -3.74 -5.00
N ALA A 70 -19.74 -3.08 -5.94
CA ALA A 70 -19.06 -2.47 -7.08
C ALA A 70 -18.14 -1.33 -6.67
N GLU A 71 -18.55 -0.51 -5.69
CA GLU A 71 -17.71 0.53 -5.09
C GLU A 71 -16.45 -0.07 -4.45
N ILE A 72 -16.62 -1.08 -3.58
CA ILE A 72 -15.51 -1.77 -2.92
C ILE A 72 -14.54 -2.35 -3.96
N ARG A 73 -15.05 -3.08 -4.97
CA ARG A 73 -14.20 -3.64 -6.01
C ARG A 73 -13.41 -2.59 -6.77
N ARG A 74 -14.01 -1.45 -7.05
CA ARG A 74 -13.31 -0.33 -7.71
C ARG A 74 -12.20 0.21 -6.81
N ALA A 75 -12.49 0.42 -5.52
CA ALA A 75 -11.53 0.89 -4.54
C ALA A 75 -10.34 -0.08 -4.37
N LEU A 76 -10.62 -1.39 -4.31
CA LEU A 76 -9.62 -2.45 -4.18
C LEU A 76 -8.98 -2.87 -5.52
N ARG A 77 -9.40 -2.28 -6.65
CA ARG A 77 -9.00 -2.70 -8.02
C ARG A 77 -9.22 -4.20 -8.25
N ASP A 78 -10.31 -4.74 -7.68
CA ASP A 78 -10.65 -6.17 -7.69
C ASP A 78 -11.52 -6.52 -8.92
N PRO A 79 -11.01 -7.26 -9.92
CA PRO A 79 -11.74 -7.52 -11.14
C PRO A 79 -12.89 -8.50 -10.90
N VAL A 80 -14.06 -8.19 -11.47
CA VAL A 80 -15.28 -9.03 -11.34
C VAL A 80 -15.09 -10.43 -11.92
N SER A 81 -14.36 -10.54 -13.03
CA SER A 81 -14.13 -11.80 -13.75
C SER A 81 -13.18 -12.76 -13.02
N ASN A 82 -12.22 -12.22 -12.27
CA ASN A 82 -11.28 -13.02 -11.49
C ASN A 82 -11.02 -12.31 -10.14
N PRO A 83 -11.97 -12.37 -9.21
CA PRO A 83 -11.89 -11.64 -7.95
C PRO A 83 -10.77 -12.18 -7.05
N VAL A 84 -9.97 -11.24 -6.52
CA VAL A 84 -8.90 -11.51 -5.57
C VAL A 84 -9.39 -11.33 -4.12
N PHE A 85 -10.29 -10.36 -3.90
CA PHE A 85 -10.73 -9.99 -2.56
C PHE A 85 -12.20 -10.31 -2.31
N VAL A 86 -13.12 -9.89 -3.18
CA VAL A 86 -14.56 -10.03 -2.94
C VAL A 86 -15.19 -10.92 -4.00
N ARG A 87 -15.53 -12.14 -3.61
CA ARG A 87 -16.22 -13.12 -4.46
C ARG A 87 -17.74 -13.03 -4.31
N THR A 88 -18.44 -13.01 -5.44
CA THR A 88 -19.88 -13.24 -5.47
C THR A 88 -20.16 -14.74 -5.35
N VAL A 89 -20.99 -15.11 -4.38
CA VAL A 89 -21.52 -16.48 -4.27
C VAL A 89 -22.91 -16.45 -4.90
N TYR A 90 -23.02 -17.09 -6.07
CA TYR A 90 -24.23 -17.04 -6.89
C TYR A 90 -25.50 -17.39 -6.09
N ALA A 91 -26.56 -16.63 -6.31
CA ALA A 91 -27.87 -16.75 -5.65
C ALA A 91 -27.82 -16.67 -4.10
N PHE A 92 -26.67 -16.43 -3.46
CA PHE A 92 -26.54 -16.41 -2.01
C PHE A 92 -26.09 -15.04 -1.47
N GLY A 93 -24.90 -14.56 -1.88
CA GLY A 93 -24.36 -13.32 -1.33
C GLY A 93 -22.90 -13.11 -1.70
N TYR A 94 -22.09 -12.71 -0.70
CA TYR A 94 -20.68 -12.33 -0.92
C TYR A 94 -19.76 -12.95 0.13
N ARG A 95 -18.50 -13.12 -0.24
CA ARG A 95 -17.43 -13.61 0.65
C ARG A 95 -16.16 -12.87 0.39
N PHE A 96 -15.45 -12.50 1.45
CA PHE A 96 -14.05 -12.09 1.35
C PHE A 96 -13.16 -13.32 1.18
N ILE A 97 -12.26 -13.31 0.20
CA ILE A 97 -11.44 -14.48 -0.17
C ILE A 97 -9.93 -14.19 -0.12
N GLY A 98 -9.52 -12.93 0.02
CA GLY A 98 -8.10 -12.58 0.17
C GLY A 98 -7.52 -13.10 1.48
N GLU A 99 -6.21 -13.31 1.51
CA GLU A 99 -5.49 -13.58 2.76
C GLU A 99 -5.54 -12.34 3.65
N VAL A 100 -5.86 -12.53 4.93
CA VAL A 100 -6.03 -11.43 5.89
C VAL A 100 -5.22 -11.72 7.14
N THR A 101 -4.37 -10.78 7.51
CA THR A 101 -3.74 -10.71 8.83
C THR A 101 -4.53 -9.75 9.71
N VAL A 102 -4.86 -10.17 10.93
CA VAL A 102 -5.58 -9.35 11.92
C VAL A 102 -4.60 -8.88 12.98
N GLY A 103 -4.60 -7.57 13.24
CA GLY A 103 -3.76 -6.94 14.26
C GLY A 103 -4.58 -6.03 15.18
N GLU A 104 -3.96 -5.57 16.26
CA GLU A 104 -4.49 -4.46 17.04
C GLU A 104 -4.31 -3.14 16.29
N SER A 105 -5.15 -2.16 16.62
CA SER A 105 -5.12 -0.83 15.98
C SER A 105 -3.81 -0.14 16.30
N ASP A 106 -2.88 -0.23 15.38
CA ASP A 106 -1.64 0.55 15.42
C ASP A 106 -1.46 1.32 14.10
N ILE A 107 -2.49 2.13 13.79
CA ILE A 107 -2.43 3.08 12.67
C ILE A 107 -1.27 4.06 12.88
N ARG A 108 -0.92 4.38 14.15
CA ARG A 108 0.29 5.20 14.38
C ARG A 108 1.50 4.55 13.73
N SER A 109 1.71 3.26 13.88
CA SER A 109 2.84 2.57 13.25
C SER A 109 2.75 2.50 11.73
N THR A 110 1.56 2.54 11.16
CA THR A 110 1.35 2.51 9.70
C THR A 110 1.37 3.92 9.08
N LEU A 111 0.87 4.94 9.78
CA LEU A 111 1.03 6.36 9.39
C LEU A 111 2.44 6.87 9.70
N GLU A 112 3.11 6.29 10.71
CA GLU A 112 4.51 6.53 11.05
C GLU A 112 5.48 5.68 10.22
N ARG A 113 4.99 4.70 9.43
CA ARG A 113 5.84 4.04 8.43
C ARG A 113 6.37 5.10 7.49
N ALA A 114 7.63 5.32 7.62
CA ALA A 114 8.36 6.24 6.78
C ALA A 114 8.07 5.89 5.32
N ARG A 115 7.54 6.85 4.56
CA ARG A 115 7.47 6.70 3.12
C ARG A 115 8.88 6.80 2.58
N LEU A 116 9.28 5.81 1.82
CA LEU A 116 10.62 5.70 1.29
C LEU A 116 10.62 6.17 -0.17
N TYR A 117 11.55 7.04 -0.51
CA TYR A 117 11.68 7.61 -1.84
C TYR A 117 13.11 7.52 -2.34
N LEU A 118 13.25 7.41 -3.66
CA LEU A 118 14.46 7.78 -4.35
C LEU A 118 14.26 9.14 -5.01
N VAL A 119 15.16 10.05 -4.74
CA VAL A 119 15.14 11.41 -5.30
C VAL A 119 16.26 11.54 -6.31
N SER A 120 15.94 12.06 -7.48
CA SER A 120 16.89 12.40 -8.54
C SER A 120 16.64 13.81 -9.07
N ASP A 121 17.49 14.31 -9.97
CA ASP A 121 17.27 15.57 -10.67
C ASP A 121 15.98 15.58 -11.55
N HIS A 122 15.40 14.40 -11.78
CA HIS A 122 14.20 14.21 -12.60
C HIS A 122 12.91 14.00 -11.78
N GLY A 123 13.01 13.99 -10.45
CA GLY A 123 11.87 13.84 -9.56
C GLY A 123 12.05 12.81 -8.46
N GLU A 124 10.95 12.55 -7.78
CA GLU A 124 10.86 11.60 -6.66
C GLU A 124 10.13 10.33 -7.11
N MET A 125 10.66 9.19 -6.73
CA MET A 125 10.11 7.86 -7.01
C MET A 125 9.84 7.14 -5.70
N MET A 126 8.58 6.85 -5.41
CA MET A 126 8.19 6.13 -4.20
C MET A 126 8.59 4.66 -4.29
N LEU A 127 9.17 4.14 -3.22
CA LEU A 127 9.48 2.71 -3.07
C LEU A 127 8.27 1.97 -2.50
N MET A 128 7.99 0.81 -3.06
CA MET A 128 6.92 -0.09 -2.63
C MET A 128 7.47 -1.13 -1.65
N ASP A 129 6.63 -1.67 -0.79
CA ASP A 129 7.00 -2.85 0.00
C ASP A 129 7.38 -4.01 -0.93
N GLY A 130 8.41 -4.77 -0.56
CA GLY A 130 8.98 -5.82 -1.39
C GLY A 130 10.11 -5.34 -2.31
N ALA A 131 10.27 -5.98 -3.46
CA ALA A 131 11.38 -5.75 -4.36
C ALA A 131 11.10 -4.63 -5.38
N ASN A 132 11.93 -3.58 -5.37
CA ASN A 132 11.92 -2.49 -6.33
C ASN A 132 13.16 -2.60 -7.23
N VAL A 133 12.99 -3.05 -8.45
CA VAL A 133 14.07 -3.21 -9.42
C VAL A 133 14.38 -1.88 -10.09
N ILE A 134 15.65 -1.49 -10.09
CA ILE A 134 16.15 -0.27 -10.72
C ILE A 134 16.96 -0.66 -11.95
N GLY A 135 16.64 -0.09 -13.10
CA GLY A 135 17.37 -0.42 -14.31
C GLY A 135 16.88 0.32 -15.54
N ARG A 136 17.54 0.05 -16.68
CA ARG A 136 17.20 0.67 -17.96
C ARG A 136 16.06 -0.05 -18.69
N ALA A 137 15.74 -1.29 -18.30
CA ALA A 137 14.71 -2.06 -18.97
C ALA A 137 13.30 -1.50 -18.68
N PRO A 138 12.35 -1.60 -19.64
CA PRO A 138 10.99 -1.10 -19.46
C PRO A 138 10.19 -1.83 -18.37
N ASP A 139 10.62 -3.04 -18.00
CA ASP A 139 10.03 -3.87 -16.95
C ASP A 139 10.62 -3.60 -15.56
N ALA A 140 11.64 -2.71 -15.46
CA ALA A 140 12.14 -2.27 -14.17
C ALA A 140 11.08 -1.42 -13.44
N THR A 141 10.91 -1.67 -12.13
CA THR A 141 10.00 -0.88 -11.27
C THR A 141 10.35 0.61 -11.29
N ILE A 142 11.65 0.90 -11.31
CA ILE A 142 12.21 2.25 -11.44
C ILE A 142 13.07 2.27 -12.69
N GLN A 143 12.50 2.82 -13.76
CA GLN A 143 13.19 2.88 -15.04
C GLN A 143 14.12 4.11 -15.09
N ILE A 144 15.40 3.87 -15.39
CA ILE A 144 16.42 4.91 -15.60
C ILE A 144 17.04 4.73 -16.97
N ASP A 145 16.66 5.55 -17.93
CA ASP A 145 17.20 5.51 -19.28
C ASP A 145 18.56 6.21 -19.35
N SER A 146 19.61 5.45 -19.02
CA SER A 146 20.99 5.93 -19.07
C SER A 146 21.93 4.83 -19.57
N PRO A 147 22.85 5.13 -20.49
CA PRO A 147 23.80 4.14 -21.05
C PRO A 147 24.68 3.46 -20.00
N GLY A 148 24.93 4.10 -18.86
CA GLY A 148 25.71 3.57 -17.75
C GLY A 148 24.92 2.64 -16.82
N VAL A 149 23.60 2.53 -17.00
CA VAL A 149 22.73 1.70 -16.16
C VAL A 149 22.42 0.40 -16.89
N SER A 150 22.60 -0.75 -16.22
CA SER A 150 22.24 -2.06 -16.75
C SER A 150 20.73 -2.23 -16.91
N ARG A 151 20.26 -3.19 -17.69
CA ARG A 151 18.83 -3.48 -17.89
C ARG A 151 18.11 -3.67 -16.56
N HIS A 152 18.62 -4.52 -15.70
CA HIS A 152 18.33 -4.64 -14.27
C HIS A 152 19.67 -4.39 -13.58
N HIS A 153 19.81 -3.26 -12.87
CA HIS A 153 21.09 -2.81 -12.34
C HIS A 153 21.21 -3.08 -10.84
N ALA A 154 20.21 -2.65 -10.11
CA ALA A 154 20.15 -2.79 -8.67
C ALA A 154 18.73 -3.12 -8.23
N ARG A 155 18.57 -3.59 -7.01
CA ARG A 155 17.29 -3.86 -6.40
C ARG A 155 17.28 -3.25 -5.00
N ILE A 156 16.19 -2.59 -4.64
CA ILE A 156 15.93 -2.19 -3.26
C ILE A 156 14.79 -3.05 -2.72
N VAL A 157 15.07 -3.79 -1.67
CA VAL A 157 14.08 -4.60 -0.95
C VAL A 157 13.62 -3.83 0.28
N VAL A 158 12.31 -3.57 0.36
CA VAL A 158 11.68 -2.89 1.48
C VAL A 158 10.90 -3.91 2.31
N VAL A 159 11.25 -4.04 3.58
CA VAL A 159 10.57 -4.91 4.55
C VAL A 159 10.40 -4.14 5.86
N ASP A 160 9.19 -4.04 6.36
CA ASP A 160 8.87 -3.37 7.63
C ASP A 160 9.44 -1.94 7.75
N GLY A 161 9.43 -1.19 6.63
CA GLY A 161 9.93 0.18 6.57
C GLY A 161 11.46 0.31 6.53
N GLN A 162 12.18 -0.79 6.48
CA GLN A 162 13.62 -0.84 6.26
C GLN A 162 13.93 -1.17 4.81
N ALA A 163 14.91 -0.48 4.23
CA ALA A 163 15.32 -0.67 2.86
C ALA A 163 16.75 -1.22 2.76
N THR A 164 16.95 -2.22 1.93
CA THR A 164 18.25 -2.82 1.64
C THR A 164 18.53 -2.72 0.14
N LEU A 165 19.69 -2.20 -0.23
CA LEU A 165 20.17 -2.08 -1.61
C LEU A 165 21.00 -3.30 -1.97
N GLU A 166 20.76 -3.86 -3.15
CA GLU A 166 21.50 -4.99 -3.71
C GLU A 166 21.95 -4.69 -5.16
N ASP A 167 23.15 -5.09 -5.52
CA ASP A 167 23.59 -5.09 -6.93
C ASP A 167 23.07 -6.36 -7.64
N VAL A 168 22.50 -6.21 -8.83
CA VAL A 168 21.95 -7.32 -9.62
C VAL A 168 22.89 -7.61 -10.79
N GLU A 169 24.12 -8.00 -10.48
CA GLU A 169 25.19 -8.30 -11.45
C GLU A 169 25.37 -7.20 -12.51
N SER A 170 25.37 -5.94 -12.04
CA SER A 170 25.47 -4.81 -12.93
C SER A 170 26.83 -4.69 -13.58
N LYS A 171 26.88 -4.19 -14.84
CA LYS A 171 28.14 -4.04 -15.59
C LYS A 171 29.11 -3.06 -14.92
N ASN A 172 28.60 -1.97 -14.34
CA ASN A 172 29.41 -0.88 -13.80
C ASN A 172 29.48 -0.88 -12.26
N GLY A 173 28.75 -1.80 -11.61
CA GLY A 173 28.64 -1.86 -10.15
C GLY A 173 27.71 -0.80 -9.57
N THR A 174 27.19 -1.12 -8.40
CA THR A 174 26.36 -0.24 -7.57
C THR A 174 27.21 0.32 -6.44
N TYR A 175 27.11 1.63 -6.19
CA TYR A 175 27.86 2.29 -5.15
C TYR A 175 26.89 2.93 -4.13
N LEU A 176 27.21 2.79 -2.86
CA LEU A 176 26.52 3.42 -1.74
C LEU A 176 27.46 4.37 -1.04
N ASN A 177 27.10 5.66 -0.96
CA ASN A 177 27.93 6.72 -0.35
C ASN A 177 29.37 6.78 -0.87
N GLY A 178 29.58 6.41 -2.14
CA GLY A 178 30.89 6.40 -2.81
C GLY A 178 31.63 5.06 -2.73
N GLU A 179 31.17 4.12 -1.94
CA GLU A 179 31.77 2.79 -1.82
C GLU A 179 31.00 1.75 -2.66
N ARG A 180 31.71 0.89 -3.39
CA ARG A 180 31.08 -0.18 -4.14
C ARG A 180 30.51 -1.24 -3.21
N ILE A 181 29.23 -1.58 -3.34
CA ILE A 181 28.65 -2.67 -2.55
C ILE A 181 29.05 -4.03 -3.12
N ALA A 182 29.39 -4.97 -2.24
CA ALA A 182 29.82 -6.31 -2.63
C ALA A 182 28.63 -7.28 -2.76
N SER A 183 27.57 -7.08 -1.95
CA SER A 183 26.36 -7.90 -1.96
C SER A 183 25.12 -7.03 -1.68
N SER A 184 24.78 -6.85 -0.42
CA SER A 184 23.66 -6.02 0.01
C SER A 184 24.11 -5.02 1.09
N ALA A 185 23.45 -3.86 1.14
CA ALA A 185 23.77 -2.82 2.10
C ALA A 185 22.48 -2.13 2.58
N PRO A 186 22.31 -1.87 3.90
CA PRO A 186 21.16 -1.15 4.42
C PRO A 186 21.19 0.31 3.96
N LEU A 187 20.00 0.87 3.69
CA LEU A 187 19.83 2.28 3.34
C LEU A 187 19.35 3.08 4.55
N ALA A 188 19.95 4.25 4.76
CA ALA A 188 19.53 5.24 5.73
C ALA A 188 19.10 6.53 5.01
N ASP A 189 18.32 7.39 5.68
CA ASP A 189 17.94 8.68 5.10
C ASP A 189 19.17 9.48 4.68
N GLY A 190 19.13 10.04 3.45
CA GLY A 190 20.25 10.74 2.85
C GLY A 190 21.29 9.85 2.17
N SER A 191 21.15 8.51 2.20
CA SER A 191 22.05 7.58 1.49
C SER A 191 22.10 7.90 -0.01
N ARG A 192 23.32 8.03 -0.55
CA ARG A 192 23.55 8.31 -1.97
C ARG A 192 23.88 7.03 -2.71
N ILE A 193 23.01 6.68 -3.66
CA ILE A 193 23.14 5.48 -4.51
C ILE A 193 23.64 5.93 -5.88
N GLN A 194 24.77 5.39 -6.34
CA GLN A 194 25.30 5.70 -7.66
C GLN A 194 25.25 4.48 -8.57
N LEU A 195 24.65 4.65 -9.75
CA LEU A 195 24.50 3.67 -10.81
C LEU A 195 25.11 4.24 -12.10
N GLY A 196 26.38 3.89 -12.35
CA GLY A 196 27.15 4.54 -13.41
C GLY A 196 27.33 6.03 -13.15
N ARG A 197 26.71 6.90 -13.96
CA ARG A 197 26.75 8.37 -13.79
C ARG A 197 25.55 8.94 -13.04
N ILE A 198 24.54 8.13 -12.80
CA ILE A 198 23.30 8.55 -12.13
C ILE A 198 23.51 8.46 -10.63
N VAL A 199 23.11 9.51 -9.92
CA VAL A 199 23.08 9.55 -8.47
C VAL A 199 21.65 9.72 -8.00
N LEU A 200 21.22 8.82 -7.13
CA LEU A 200 19.91 8.84 -6.48
C LEU A 200 20.13 9.07 -4.99
N THR A 201 19.27 9.80 -4.35
CA THR A 201 19.28 9.99 -2.89
C THR A 201 18.10 9.25 -2.28
N PHE A 202 18.37 8.32 -1.37
CA PHE A 202 17.32 7.67 -0.59
C PHE A 202 16.81 8.61 0.49
N ARG A 203 15.49 8.75 0.61
CA ARG A 203 14.84 9.61 1.58
C ARG A 203 13.75 8.86 2.32
N THR A 204 13.67 9.15 3.61
CA THR A 204 12.67 8.62 4.52
C THR A 204 11.80 9.80 4.99
N VAL A 205 10.53 9.79 4.64
CA VAL A 205 9.59 10.83 5.07
C VAL A 205 8.64 10.23 6.10
N THR A 206 8.82 10.59 7.37
CA THR A 206 7.82 10.33 8.42
C THR A 206 6.73 11.39 8.34
N ALA A 207 5.46 10.97 8.21
CA ALA A 207 4.34 11.89 8.29
C ALA A 207 4.20 12.38 9.74
N THR A 208 4.91 13.44 10.09
CA THR A 208 4.68 14.17 11.34
C THR A 208 3.46 15.05 11.10
N SER A 209 2.32 14.74 11.73
CA SER A 209 1.18 15.66 11.75
C SER A 209 1.63 16.97 12.40
N PRO A 210 1.43 18.14 11.78
CA PRO A 210 1.68 19.40 12.44
C PRO A 210 0.69 19.52 13.60
N THR A 211 1.17 19.48 14.83
CA THR A 211 0.41 19.91 16.00
C THR A 211 0.15 21.39 15.82
N ALA A 212 -1.06 21.75 15.39
CA ALA A 212 -1.52 23.13 15.41
C ALA A 212 -1.64 23.56 16.88
N THR A 213 -0.60 24.19 17.39
CA THR A 213 -0.68 24.97 18.62
C THR A 213 -1.52 26.21 18.31
N VAL A 214 -2.77 26.19 18.72
CA VAL A 214 -3.60 27.40 18.79
C VAL A 214 -3.06 28.22 19.98
N PRO A 215 -2.54 29.44 19.79
CA PRO A 215 -2.25 30.30 20.92
C PRO A 215 -3.56 30.70 21.59
N ALA A 216 -3.67 30.43 22.89
CA ALA A 216 -4.71 30.98 23.70
C ALA A 216 -4.49 32.51 23.77
N ASP A 217 -5.37 33.24 23.12
CA ASP A 217 -5.41 34.70 23.26
C ASP A 217 -6.13 35.04 24.57
N THR A 218 -5.38 35.67 25.49
CA THR A 218 -5.86 36.18 26.76
C THR A 218 -6.13 37.64 26.59
N ALA A 219 -7.41 38.06 26.73
CA ALA A 219 -7.78 39.38 27.22
C ALA A 219 -9.26 39.39 27.59
#